data_9c0a94c3a609b63b0516928f263b0ae8
#
_entry.id   9c0a94c3a609b63b0516928f263b0ae8
#
_cell.length_a   1.000
_cell.length_b   1.000
_cell.length_c   1.000
_cell.angle_alpha   90.00
_cell.angle_beta   90.00
_cell.angle_gamma   90.00
#
_symmetry.space_group_name_H-M   'P 1'
#
loop_
_entity.id
_entity.type
_entity.pdbx_description
1 polymer ?
#
loop_
_entity_poly.entity_id
_entity_poly.type
_entity_poly.pdbx_seq_one_letter_code
_entity_poly.pdbx_strand_id
1 'polypeptide(L)'
;MKYAICNETFQDWPFEKAFKYAKELGYDALEFAPFTIHDDAYQISAERRAEVRKLAEDNGLQIIGLHWLLAKTEGYYLTTPDANVRKRTADYLAELARLCSDMGGNMMVLGSPQQRNLLPGIDHDQALDYAADVLKQ
;
A
#
# COMPACT_ATOMS: atom_id res chain seq x y z
N MET A 1 -24.52 -4.12 -4.38
CA MET A 1 -23.38 -3.73 -3.53
C MET A 1 -22.14 -4.41 -4.10
N LYS A 2 -20.99 -3.76 -4.11
CA LYS A 2 -19.73 -4.36 -4.56
C LYS A 2 -18.84 -4.67 -3.35
N TYR A 3 -18.11 -5.77 -3.41
CA TYR A 3 -17.22 -6.21 -2.33
C TYR A 3 -15.79 -6.35 -2.82
N ALA A 4 -14.83 -5.90 -2.01
CA ALA A 4 -13.41 -6.12 -2.23
C ALA A 4 -12.83 -6.99 -1.11
N ILE A 5 -11.75 -7.69 -1.40
CA ILE A 5 -10.96 -8.45 -0.42
C ILE A 5 -9.51 -8.00 -0.46
N CYS A 6 -8.88 -7.94 0.70
CA CYS A 6 -7.46 -7.70 0.82
C CYS A 6 -6.67 -8.91 0.32
N ASN A 7 -5.74 -8.69 -0.58
CA ASN A 7 -5.03 -9.79 -1.25
C ASN A 7 -4.13 -10.60 -0.31
N GLU A 8 -3.60 -9.99 0.76
CA GLU A 8 -2.76 -10.70 1.75
C GLU A 8 -3.54 -11.76 2.55
N THR A 9 -4.88 -11.75 2.48
CA THR A 9 -5.71 -12.82 3.05
C THR A 9 -5.35 -14.19 2.47
N PHE A 10 -4.85 -14.22 1.24
CA PHE A 10 -4.42 -15.45 0.57
C PHE A 10 -2.98 -15.84 0.86
N GLN A 11 -2.25 -15.05 1.66
CA GLN A 11 -0.86 -15.28 2.04
C GLN A 11 0.05 -15.64 0.84
N ASP A 12 0.69 -16.81 0.88
CA ASP A 12 1.66 -17.25 -0.11
C ASP A 12 1.04 -17.93 -1.35
N TRP A 13 -0.26 -17.73 -1.60
CA TRP A 13 -0.84 -18.25 -2.83
C TRP A 13 -0.35 -17.48 -4.06
N PRO A 14 -0.08 -18.18 -5.18
CA PRO A 14 0.11 -17.51 -6.47
C PRO A 14 -1.10 -16.63 -6.79
N PHE A 15 -0.86 -15.47 -7.37
CA PHE A 15 -1.94 -14.50 -7.69
C PHE A 15 -2.99 -15.09 -8.61
N GLU A 16 -2.61 -15.94 -9.57
CA GLU A 16 -3.52 -16.64 -10.47
C GLU A 16 -4.56 -17.46 -9.69
N LYS A 17 -4.11 -18.17 -8.67
CA LYS A 17 -5.00 -18.97 -7.80
C LYS A 17 -5.86 -18.07 -6.92
N ALA A 18 -5.24 -17.07 -6.29
CA ALA A 18 -5.90 -16.16 -5.37
C ALA A 18 -7.03 -15.36 -6.05
N PHE A 19 -6.76 -14.81 -7.23
CA PHE A 19 -7.73 -13.99 -7.96
C PHE A 19 -8.89 -14.82 -8.49
N LYS A 20 -8.60 -15.99 -9.07
CA LYS A 20 -9.66 -16.92 -9.47
C LYS A 20 -10.56 -17.27 -8.30
N TYR A 21 -9.99 -17.60 -7.15
CA TYR A 21 -10.75 -17.97 -5.97
C TYR A 21 -11.53 -16.80 -5.38
N ALA A 22 -10.95 -15.60 -5.32
CA ALA A 22 -11.67 -14.39 -4.92
C ALA A 22 -12.91 -14.16 -5.79
N LYS A 23 -12.79 -14.37 -7.10
CA LYS A 23 -13.92 -14.25 -8.03
C LYS A 23 -14.97 -15.33 -7.81
N GLU A 24 -14.57 -16.58 -7.60
CA GLU A 24 -15.49 -17.69 -7.28
C GLU A 24 -16.28 -17.44 -6.01
N LEU A 25 -15.69 -16.74 -5.01
CA LEU A 25 -16.36 -16.32 -3.78
C LEU A 25 -17.29 -15.12 -3.96
N GLY A 26 -17.34 -14.52 -5.15
CA GLY A 26 -18.24 -13.41 -5.47
C GLY A 26 -17.69 -12.01 -5.19
N TYR A 27 -16.37 -11.86 -5.00
CA TYR A 27 -15.76 -10.53 -4.89
C TYR A 27 -15.73 -9.83 -6.26
N ASP A 28 -15.83 -8.50 -6.22
CA ASP A 28 -15.76 -7.63 -7.40
C ASP A 28 -14.35 -7.00 -7.56
N ALA A 29 -13.60 -6.93 -6.46
CA ALA A 29 -12.35 -6.19 -6.44
C ALA A 29 -11.34 -6.72 -5.40
N LEU A 30 -10.10 -6.23 -5.55
CA LEU A 30 -8.98 -6.49 -4.65
C LEU A 30 -8.44 -5.17 -4.10
N GLU A 31 -8.03 -5.19 -2.84
CA GLU A 31 -7.20 -4.16 -2.22
C GLU A 31 -5.82 -4.77 -1.95
N PHE A 32 -4.76 -4.10 -2.39
CA PHE A 32 -3.43 -4.69 -2.42
C PHE A 32 -2.53 -4.23 -1.27
N ALA A 33 -1.84 -5.17 -0.64
CA ALA A 33 -0.69 -4.90 0.20
C ALA A 33 0.58 -4.92 -0.68
N PRO A 34 1.33 -3.81 -0.83
CA PRO A 34 2.48 -3.73 -1.74
C PRO A 34 3.53 -4.80 -1.51
N PHE A 35 3.79 -5.15 -0.25
CA PHE A 35 4.79 -6.16 0.13
C PHE A 35 4.47 -7.58 -0.37
N THR A 36 3.25 -7.85 -0.83
CA THR A 36 2.92 -9.15 -1.46
C THR A 36 3.50 -9.26 -2.87
N ILE A 37 3.92 -8.14 -3.46
CA ILE A 37 4.62 -8.10 -4.74
C ILE A 37 6.13 -7.99 -4.49
N HIS A 38 6.53 -7.00 -3.69
CA HIS A 38 7.91 -6.78 -3.26
C HIS A 38 7.93 -5.89 -2.00
N ASP A 39 8.85 -6.14 -1.05
CA ASP A 39 8.97 -5.37 0.20
C ASP A 39 9.34 -3.89 -0.04
N ASP A 40 9.99 -3.58 -1.16
CA ASP A 40 10.29 -2.23 -1.62
C ASP A 40 9.52 -1.91 -2.91
N ALA A 41 8.61 -0.95 -2.87
CA ALA A 41 7.80 -0.54 -4.03
C ALA A 41 8.64 0.03 -5.18
N TYR A 42 9.81 0.61 -4.93
CA TYR A 42 10.72 1.06 -5.98
C TYR A 42 11.26 -0.07 -6.85
N GLN A 43 11.23 -1.30 -6.35
CA GLN A 43 11.66 -2.49 -7.09
C GLN A 43 10.53 -3.15 -7.91
N ILE A 44 9.30 -2.65 -7.81
CA ILE A 44 8.16 -3.17 -8.60
C ILE A 44 8.17 -2.48 -9.97
N SER A 45 8.66 -3.18 -10.99
CA SER A 45 8.77 -2.64 -12.34
C SER A 45 7.39 -2.32 -12.96
N ALA A 46 7.38 -1.43 -13.96
CA ALA A 46 6.15 -1.07 -14.67
C ALA A 46 5.51 -2.30 -15.34
N GLU A 47 6.31 -3.21 -15.86
CA GLU A 47 5.86 -4.48 -16.46
C GLU A 47 5.14 -5.32 -15.40
N ARG A 48 5.72 -5.44 -14.17
CA ARG A 48 5.10 -6.22 -13.10
C ARG A 48 3.79 -5.60 -12.62
N ARG A 49 3.71 -4.27 -12.53
CA ARG A 49 2.47 -3.54 -12.22
C ARG A 49 1.37 -3.86 -13.25
N ALA A 50 1.72 -3.80 -14.54
CA ALA A 50 0.81 -4.10 -15.63
C ALA A 50 0.38 -5.58 -15.65
N GLU A 51 1.30 -6.52 -15.39
CA GLU A 51 0.97 -7.96 -15.28
C GLU A 51 -0.05 -8.24 -14.17
N VAL A 52 0.16 -7.70 -12.97
CA VAL A 52 -0.74 -7.91 -11.82
C VAL A 52 -2.11 -7.30 -12.12
N ARG A 53 -2.14 -6.08 -12.67
CA ARG A 53 -3.38 -5.44 -13.10
C ARG A 53 -4.13 -6.28 -14.12
N LYS A 54 -3.44 -6.69 -15.20
CA LYS A 54 -4.05 -7.51 -16.24
C LYS A 54 -4.59 -8.83 -15.70
N LEU A 55 -3.85 -9.47 -14.80
CA LEU A 55 -4.30 -10.71 -14.19
C LEU A 55 -5.60 -10.53 -13.39
N ALA A 56 -5.75 -9.43 -12.66
CA ALA A 56 -7.00 -9.11 -11.97
C ALA A 56 -8.15 -8.89 -12.98
N GLU A 57 -7.91 -8.08 -14.03
CA GLU A 57 -8.89 -7.81 -15.09
C GLU A 57 -9.32 -9.09 -15.82
N ASP A 58 -8.39 -9.99 -16.16
CA ASP A 58 -8.66 -11.27 -16.83
C ASP A 58 -9.54 -12.20 -15.94
N ASN A 59 -9.48 -12.04 -14.64
CA ASN A 59 -10.36 -12.75 -13.69
C ASN A 59 -11.67 -11.98 -13.37
N GLY A 60 -11.93 -10.85 -14.04
CA GLY A 60 -13.12 -10.02 -13.81
C GLY A 60 -13.11 -9.31 -12.46
N LEU A 61 -11.91 -9.01 -11.92
CA LEU A 61 -11.70 -8.24 -10.70
C LEU A 61 -11.10 -6.87 -11.01
N GLN A 62 -11.40 -5.88 -10.17
CA GLN A 62 -10.76 -4.56 -10.19
C GLN A 62 -9.75 -4.46 -9.05
N ILE A 63 -8.63 -3.79 -9.24
CA ILE A 63 -7.80 -3.34 -8.13
C ILE A 63 -8.28 -1.95 -7.75
N ILE A 64 -8.76 -1.77 -6.51
CA ILE A 64 -9.33 -0.50 -6.05
C ILE A 64 -8.31 0.37 -5.34
N GLY A 65 -7.27 -0.21 -4.77
CA GLY A 65 -6.29 0.57 -4.04
C GLY A 65 -5.25 -0.26 -3.31
N LEU A 66 -4.50 0.43 -2.45
CA LEU A 66 -3.44 -0.14 -1.61
C LEU A 66 -3.77 0.03 -0.13
N HIS A 67 -3.34 -0.92 0.67
CA HIS A 67 -3.35 -0.85 2.14
C HIS A 67 -2.02 -1.36 2.70
N TRP A 68 -1.80 -1.22 4.02
CA TRP A 68 -0.54 -1.61 4.67
C TRP A 68 0.70 -0.96 4.02
N LEU A 69 0.59 0.31 3.69
CA LEU A 69 1.50 1.06 2.83
C LEU A 69 2.98 0.99 3.23
N LEU A 70 3.26 1.01 4.54
CA LEU A 70 4.63 0.97 5.09
C LEU A 70 4.96 -0.36 5.78
N ALA A 71 4.10 -1.38 5.65
CA ALA A 71 4.37 -2.67 6.27
C ALA A 71 5.60 -3.33 5.63
N LYS A 72 6.40 -3.99 6.47
CA LYS A 72 7.68 -4.65 6.11
C LYS A 72 8.76 -3.72 5.53
N THR A 73 8.56 -2.40 5.60
CA THR A 73 9.57 -1.42 5.19
C THR A 73 10.43 -0.98 6.37
N GLU A 74 11.66 -0.51 6.09
CA GLU A 74 12.58 0.04 7.07
C GLU A 74 12.96 1.48 6.72
N GLY A 75 13.21 2.31 7.74
CA GLY A 75 13.69 3.67 7.56
C GLY A 75 12.64 4.71 7.18
N TYR A 76 11.35 4.35 7.22
CA TYR A 76 10.21 5.24 7.01
C TYR A 76 9.43 5.44 8.31
N TYR A 77 9.04 6.69 8.61
CA TYR A 77 8.28 7.01 9.81
C TYR A 77 7.58 8.37 9.68
N LEU A 78 6.27 8.40 9.96
CA LEU A 78 5.48 9.63 9.78
C LEU A 78 5.70 10.66 10.91
N THR A 79 5.73 10.17 12.15
CA THR A 79 5.68 11.01 13.35
C THR A 79 7.07 11.24 13.98
N THR A 80 8.14 11.10 13.19
CA THR A 80 9.51 11.29 13.65
C THR A 80 9.93 12.77 13.62
N PRO A 81 10.76 13.24 14.58
CA PRO A 81 11.37 14.55 14.52
C PRO A 81 12.44 14.68 13.42
N ASP A 82 12.98 13.55 12.89
CA ASP A 82 13.99 13.56 11.83
C ASP A 82 13.37 13.95 10.48
N ALA A 83 13.68 15.17 10.03
CA ALA A 83 13.19 15.72 8.77
C ALA A 83 13.63 14.92 7.54
N ASN A 84 14.81 14.26 7.57
CA ASN A 84 15.28 13.43 6.46
C ASN A 84 14.46 12.14 6.36
N VAL A 85 14.10 11.56 7.50
CA VAL A 85 13.20 10.38 7.52
C VAL A 85 11.82 10.78 7.04
N ARG A 86 11.27 11.93 7.47
CA ARG A 86 9.98 12.42 6.98
C ARG A 86 10.00 12.62 5.46
N LYS A 87 11.04 13.27 4.93
CA LYS A 87 11.18 13.45 3.48
C LYS A 87 11.21 12.12 2.73
N ARG A 88 12.03 11.16 3.17
CA ARG A 88 12.06 9.83 2.54
C ARG A 88 10.71 9.13 2.61
N THR A 89 9.98 9.31 3.71
CA THR A 89 8.64 8.72 3.88
C THR A 89 7.65 9.35 2.89
N ALA A 90 7.70 10.67 2.69
CA ALA A 90 6.88 11.36 1.70
C ALA A 90 7.19 10.89 0.27
N ASP A 91 8.48 10.84 -0.11
CA ASP A 91 8.92 10.35 -1.41
C ASP A 91 8.42 8.90 -1.68
N TYR A 92 8.46 8.05 -0.65
CA TYR A 92 7.98 6.68 -0.75
C TYR A 92 6.45 6.58 -0.88
N LEU A 93 5.70 7.41 -0.14
CA LEU A 93 4.25 7.49 -0.29
C LEU A 93 3.85 7.99 -1.69
N ALA A 94 4.62 8.91 -2.27
CA ALA A 94 4.42 9.34 -3.66
C ALA A 94 4.68 8.20 -4.66
N GLU A 95 5.66 7.33 -4.41
CA GLU A 95 5.88 6.13 -5.23
C GLU A 95 4.74 5.12 -5.08
N LEU A 96 4.23 4.90 -3.88
CA LEU A 96 3.05 4.07 -3.66
C LEU A 96 1.81 4.63 -4.38
N ALA A 97 1.66 5.95 -4.46
CA ALA A 97 0.57 6.57 -5.23
C ALA A 97 0.69 6.27 -6.73
N ARG A 98 1.93 6.30 -7.29
CA ARG A 98 2.18 5.88 -8.68
C ARG A 98 1.87 4.40 -8.88
N LEU A 99 2.37 3.53 -7.99
CA LEU A 99 2.06 2.09 -8.00
C LEU A 99 0.55 1.85 -8.00
N CYS A 100 -0.17 2.51 -7.10
CA CYS A 100 -1.62 2.42 -7.00
C CYS A 100 -2.31 2.77 -8.33
N SER A 101 -1.93 3.92 -8.91
CA SER A 101 -2.46 4.39 -10.19
C SER A 101 -2.15 3.44 -11.35
N ASP A 102 -0.91 2.96 -11.46
CA ASP A 102 -0.48 2.03 -12.51
C ASP A 102 -1.25 0.71 -12.45
N MET A 103 -1.56 0.24 -11.24
CA MET A 103 -2.37 -0.95 -11.02
C MET A 103 -3.89 -0.71 -11.21
N GLY A 104 -4.32 0.53 -11.46
CA GLY A 104 -5.72 0.88 -11.69
C GLY A 104 -6.50 1.28 -10.44
N GLY A 105 -5.85 1.36 -9.28
CA GLY A 105 -6.44 1.82 -8.02
C GLY A 105 -6.50 3.35 -7.92
N ASN A 106 -7.34 3.81 -7.00
CA ASN A 106 -7.51 5.24 -6.72
C ASN A 106 -7.65 5.55 -5.22
N MET A 107 -7.34 4.59 -4.37
CA MET A 107 -7.45 4.71 -2.91
C MET A 107 -6.21 4.14 -2.23
N MET A 108 -5.78 4.77 -1.16
CA MET A 108 -4.69 4.27 -0.31
C MET A 108 -5.11 4.34 1.16
N VAL A 109 -4.95 3.23 1.88
CA VAL A 109 -5.27 3.13 3.31
C VAL A 109 -4.00 3.10 4.14
N LEU A 110 -3.73 4.19 4.86
CA LEU A 110 -2.58 4.30 5.74
C LEU A 110 -2.85 3.61 7.08
N GLY A 111 -2.67 2.31 7.11
CA GLY A 111 -2.91 1.47 8.28
C GLY A 111 -1.65 0.98 9.00
N SER A 112 -0.47 1.51 8.72
CA SER A 112 0.83 1.06 9.24
C SER A 112 1.11 1.60 10.65
N PRO A 113 0.65 0.95 11.73
CA PRO A 113 0.73 1.52 13.09
C PRO A 113 2.17 1.69 13.59
N GLN A 114 3.08 0.80 13.18
CA GLN A 114 4.48 0.84 13.64
C GLN A 114 5.23 2.09 13.14
N GLN A 115 4.84 2.65 12.00
CA GLN A 115 5.47 3.82 11.40
C GLN A 115 4.79 5.15 11.75
N ARG A 116 3.85 5.15 12.70
CA ARG A 116 3.12 6.34 13.16
C ARG A 116 2.87 6.40 14.67
N ASN A 117 3.57 5.58 15.45
CA ASN A 117 3.49 5.63 16.91
C ASN A 117 4.16 6.90 17.44
N LEU A 118 3.76 7.34 18.64
CA LEU A 118 4.47 8.40 19.36
C LEU A 118 5.86 7.90 19.78
N LEU A 119 6.88 8.66 19.40
CA LEU A 119 8.25 8.39 19.85
C LEU A 119 8.50 9.01 21.21
N PRO A 120 9.46 8.48 22.01
CA PRO A 120 9.83 9.06 23.29
C PRO A 120 10.15 10.56 23.19
N GLY A 121 9.54 11.38 24.03
CA GLY A 121 9.73 12.83 24.05
C GLY A 121 8.98 13.63 23.00
N ILE A 122 8.16 12.99 22.17
CA ILE A 122 7.28 13.64 21.20
C ILE A 122 5.85 13.60 21.73
N ASP A 123 5.22 14.77 21.84
CA ASP A 123 3.81 14.87 22.19
C ASP A 123 2.89 14.65 20.97
N HIS A 124 1.60 14.57 21.23
CA HIS A 124 0.60 14.28 20.20
C HIS A 124 0.53 15.39 19.13
N ASP A 125 0.61 16.65 19.53
CA ASP A 125 0.49 17.78 18.59
C ASP A 125 1.71 17.86 17.68
N GLN A 126 2.91 17.66 18.23
CA GLN A 126 4.14 17.54 17.44
C GLN A 126 4.07 16.37 16.45
N ALA A 127 3.55 15.23 16.88
CA ALA A 127 3.42 14.06 16.01
C ALA A 127 2.42 14.33 14.86
N LEU A 128 1.32 15.04 15.13
CA LEU A 128 0.37 15.46 14.08
C LEU A 128 1.01 16.42 13.09
N ASP A 129 1.81 17.39 13.56
CA ASP A 129 2.53 18.33 12.68
C ASP A 129 3.53 17.59 11.80
N TYR A 130 4.27 16.63 12.33
CA TYR A 130 5.20 15.80 11.55
C TYR A 130 4.49 14.94 10.51
N ALA A 131 3.37 14.32 10.88
CA ALA A 131 2.57 13.54 9.94
C ALA A 131 1.97 14.45 8.83
N ALA A 132 1.48 15.63 9.20
CA ALA A 132 0.98 16.61 8.23
C ALA A 132 2.08 17.11 7.27
N ASP A 133 3.31 17.31 7.76
CA ASP A 133 4.47 17.65 6.95
C ASP A 133 4.76 16.57 5.87
N VAL A 134 4.71 15.30 6.27
CA VAL A 134 4.89 14.18 5.34
C VAL A 134 3.78 14.12 4.28
N LEU A 135 2.52 14.30 4.70
CA LEU A 135 1.36 14.12 3.81
C LEU A 135 1.08 15.33 2.89
N LYS A 136 1.73 16.48 3.13
CA LYS A 136 1.61 17.70 2.29
C LYS A 136 2.66 17.77 1.18
N GLN A 137 3.70 16.97 1.22
CA GLN A 137 4.74 16.92 0.20
C GLN A 137 4.30 16.12 -1.02
#